data_6d463eacd903c603588946283f19a96f
#
_entry.id   6d463eacd903c603588946283f19a96f
#
_cell.length_a   1.000
_cell.length_b   1.000
_cell.length_c   1.000
_cell.angle_alpha   90.00
_cell.angle_beta   90.00
_cell.angle_gamma   90.00
#
_symmetry.space_group_name_H-M   'P 1'
#
loop_
_entity.id
_entity.type
_entity.pdbx_description
1 polymer ?
#
loop_
_entity_poly.entity_id
_entity_poly.type
_entity_poly.pdbx_seq_one_letter_code
_entity_poly.pdbx_strand_id
1 'polypeptide(L)'
;MSNLNSLGRQGVAALAAATPVDSGLAAQSWDYRINKGSGHIEIEWYNTDVENGYPVAVGIQYGHGTGTGGYVRGIDYINPAMKPIFKEIEQAIERAVK
;
A
#
# COMPACT_ATOMS: atom_id res chain seq x y z
N MET A 1 -11.41 1.50 17.73
CA MET A 1 -10.30 0.56 17.83
C MET A 1 -9.00 1.24 17.49
N SER A 2 -8.20 1.50 18.52
CA SER A 2 -6.92 2.16 18.39
C SER A 2 -5.94 1.39 17.51
N ASN A 3 -6.11 0.06 17.43
CA ASN A 3 -5.21 -0.81 16.65
C ASN A 3 -5.28 -0.57 15.15
N LEU A 4 -6.40 -0.08 14.63
CA LEU A 4 -6.53 0.18 13.20
C LEU A 4 -5.59 1.27 12.72
N ASN A 5 -5.45 2.36 13.50
CA ASN A 5 -4.51 3.41 13.16
C ASN A 5 -3.07 2.92 13.25
N SER A 6 -2.76 2.10 14.24
CA SER A 6 -1.43 1.49 14.35
C SER A 6 -1.12 0.62 13.13
N LEU A 7 -2.07 -0.21 12.71
CA LEU A 7 -1.91 -1.06 11.53
C LEU A 7 -1.76 -0.24 10.26
N GLY A 8 -2.53 0.86 10.16
CA GLY A 8 -2.40 1.78 9.02
C GLY A 8 -0.99 2.34 8.93
N ARG A 9 -0.44 2.83 10.03
CA ARG A 9 0.91 3.38 10.07
C ARG A 9 1.98 2.33 9.78
N GLN A 10 1.79 1.11 10.32
CA GLN A 10 2.72 0.00 10.05
C GLN A 10 2.74 -0.35 8.56
N GLY A 11 1.58 -0.34 7.92
CA GLY A 11 1.49 -0.59 6.48
C GLY A 11 2.20 0.50 5.68
N VAL A 12 2.02 1.76 6.05
CA VAL A 12 2.72 2.86 5.40
C VAL A 12 4.23 2.69 5.52
N ALA A 13 4.73 2.36 6.71
CA ALA A 13 6.16 2.16 6.92
C ALA A 13 6.69 0.98 6.10
N ALA A 14 5.94 -0.12 6.05
CA ALA A 14 6.34 -1.31 5.29
C ALA A 14 6.39 -1.00 3.79
N LEU A 15 5.38 -0.30 3.28
CA LEU A 15 5.33 0.07 1.86
C LEU A 15 6.43 1.05 1.50
N ALA A 16 6.68 2.03 2.37
CA ALA A 16 7.77 2.99 2.14
C ALA A 16 9.12 2.31 2.08
N ALA A 17 9.37 1.38 3.00
CA ALA A 17 10.63 0.65 3.05
C ALA A 17 10.83 -0.27 1.84
N ALA A 18 9.74 -0.83 1.30
CA ALA A 18 9.80 -1.76 0.19
C ALA A 18 9.84 -1.08 -1.18
N THR A 19 9.40 0.18 -1.27
CA THR A 19 9.39 0.92 -2.55
C THR A 19 10.81 1.12 -3.04
N PRO A 20 11.11 0.81 -4.32
CA PRO A 20 12.47 0.95 -4.85
C PRO A 20 13.07 2.34 -4.64
N VAL A 21 14.37 2.37 -4.33
CA VAL A 21 15.09 3.59 -3.94
C VAL A 21 15.04 4.68 -5.01
N ASP A 22 15.05 4.28 -6.28
CA ASP A 22 15.00 5.22 -7.41
C ASP A 22 13.69 6.00 -7.45
N SER A 23 12.69 5.57 -6.68
CA SER A 23 11.39 6.21 -6.62
C SER A 23 11.20 6.91 -5.28
N GLY A 24 12.18 7.73 -4.88
CA GLY A 24 12.19 8.39 -3.58
C GLY A 24 10.90 9.14 -3.23
N LEU A 25 10.32 9.87 -4.20
CA LEU A 25 9.06 10.57 -3.97
C LEU A 25 7.92 9.58 -3.74
N ALA A 26 7.85 8.50 -4.53
CA ALA A 26 6.83 7.48 -4.33
C ALA A 26 6.99 6.82 -2.96
N ALA A 27 8.22 6.52 -2.54
CA ALA A 27 8.48 5.92 -1.24
C ALA A 27 7.98 6.80 -0.08
N GLN A 28 8.04 8.11 -0.23
CA GLN A 28 7.64 9.07 0.80
C GLN A 28 6.16 9.45 0.73
N SER A 29 5.44 8.97 -0.27
CA SER A 29 4.07 9.43 -0.56
C SER A 29 3.00 8.43 -0.16
N TRP A 30 3.34 7.37 0.55
CA TRP A 30 2.36 6.42 1.06
C TRP A 30 1.60 7.01 2.23
N ASP A 31 0.30 6.72 2.25
CA ASP A 31 -0.58 7.14 3.33
C ASP A 31 -1.69 6.10 3.47
N TYR A 32 -2.51 6.26 4.48
CA TYR A 32 -3.65 5.37 4.69
C TYR A 32 -4.86 6.15 5.16
N ARG A 33 -6.01 5.56 5.00
CA ARG A 33 -7.23 6.09 5.60
C ARG A 33 -8.12 4.93 6.03
N ILE A 34 -8.96 5.21 7.02
CA ILE A 34 -9.92 4.25 7.52
C ILE A 34 -11.30 4.70 7.09
N ASN A 35 -11.99 3.84 6.34
CA ASN A 35 -13.34 4.10 5.87
C ASN A 35 -14.30 3.26 6.69
N LYS A 36 -15.28 3.92 7.32
CA LYS A 36 -16.29 3.24 8.13
C LYS A 36 -17.64 3.33 7.43
N GLY A 37 -18.21 2.18 7.13
CA GLY A 37 -19.52 2.07 6.55
C GLY A 37 -20.47 1.32 7.47
N SER A 38 -21.71 1.20 7.06
CA SER A 38 -22.69 0.43 7.80
C SER A 38 -22.31 -1.04 7.76
N GLY A 39 -21.92 -1.59 8.89
CA GLY A 39 -21.59 -3.00 9.02
C GLY A 39 -20.20 -3.39 8.56
N HIS A 40 -19.35 -2.43 8.19
CA HIS A 40 -17.96 -2.77 7.80
C HIS A 40 -17.01 -1.63 8.04
N ILE A 41 -15.72 -1.98 8.14
CA ILE A 41 -14.62 -1.04 8.29
C ILE A 41 -13.54 -1.46 7.31
N GLU A 42 -12.97 -0.49 6.59
CA GLU A 42 -11.90 -0.74 5.64
C GLU A 42 -10.69 0.10 5.98
N ILE A 43 -9.49 -0.46 5.78
CA ILE A 43 -8.25 0.31 5.78
C ILE A 43 -7.77 0.35 4.34
N GLU A 44 -7.54 1.56 3.86
CA GLU A 44 -7.09 1.77 2.48
C GLU A 44 -5.70 2.41 2.52
N TRP A 45 -4.73 1.77 1.86
CA TRP A 45 -3.41 2.38 1.66
C TRP A 45 -3.35 2.91 0.24
N TYR A 46 -2.85 4.12 0.10
CA TYR A 46 -2.76 4.78 -1.20
C TYR A 46 -1.48 5.58 -1.28
N ASN A 47 -1.13 5.99 -2.50
CA ASN A 47 0.08 6.78 -2.75
C ASN A 47 -0.30 8.08 -3.44
N THR A 48 0.20 9.19 -2.93
CA THR A 48 -0.13 10.52 -3.46
C THR A 48 0.77 10.95 -4.61
N ASP A 49 1.80 10.19 -4.93
CA ASP A 49 2.66 10.47 -6.08
C ASP A 49 1.98 9.97 -7.36
N VAL A 50 1.24 10.87 -8.00
CA VAL A 50 0.49 10.57 -9.21
C VAL A 50 1.05 11.42 -10.34
N GLU A 51 1.45 10.76 -11.44
CA GLU A 51 1.98 11.43 -12.61
C GLU A 51 1.18 11.01 -13.83
N ASN A 52 0.74 11.99 -14.61
CA ASN A 52 -0.11 11.76 -15.79
C ASN A 52 -1.37 10.95 -15.45
N GLY A 53 -1.94 11.20 -14.26
CA GLY A 53 -3.15 10.51 -13.82
C GLY A 53 -2.95 9.09 -13.34
N TYR A 54 -1.68 8.65 -13.18
CA TYR A 54 -1.39 7.28 -12.81
C TYR A 54 -0.47 7.24 -11.57
N PRO A 55 -0.81 6.46 -10.54
CA PRO A 55 0.05 6.36 -9.35
C PRO A 55 1.38 5.69 -9.70
N VAL A 56 2.49 6.38 -9.44
CA VAL A 56 3.83 5.89 -9.76
C VAL A 56 4.12 4.56 -9.04
N ALA A 57 3.72 4.47 -7.76
CA ALA A 57 3.96 3.26 -6.97
C ALA A 57 3.29 2.02 -7.58
N VAL A 58 2.08 2.17 -8.14
CA VAL A 58 1.36 1.09 -8.81
C VAL A 58 2.05 0.70 -10.11
N GLY A 59 2.58 1.68 -10.84
CA GLY A 59 3.34 1.43 -12.06
C GLY A 59 4.59 0.60 -11.79
N ILE A 60 5.27 0.84 -10.67
CA ILE A 60 6.44 0.05 -10.28
C ILE A 60 6.03 -1.40 -9.99
N GLN A 61 4.92 -1.60 -9.29
CA GLN A 61 4.45 -2.94 -8.92
C GLN A 61 4.08 -3.78 -10.14
N TYR A 62 3.32 -3.21 -11.07
CA TYR A 62 2.73 -3.97 -12.17
C TYR A 62 3.39 -3.75 -13.51
N GLY A 63 4.32 -2.80 -13.59
CA GLY A 63 4.94 -2.42 -14.85
C GLY A 63 4.13 -1.35 -15.57
N HIS A 64 4.72 -0.76 -16.59
CA HIS A 64 4.08 0.32 -17.33
C HIS A 64 4.72 0.50 -18.69
N GLY A 65 3.97 1.09 -19.62
CA GLY A 65 4.52 1.48 -20.91
C GLY A 65 5.34 2.75 -20.80
N THR A 66 6.35 2.89 -21.65
CA THR A 66 7.26 4.05 -21.64
C THR A 66 6.78 5.23 -22.46
N GLY A 67 5.71 5.05 -23.23
CA GLY A 67 5.21 6.08 -24.15
C GLY A 67 5.94 6.12 -25.49
N THR A 68 7.01 5.32 -25.64
CA THR A 68 7.79 5.25 -26.88
C THR A 68 7.79 3.85 -27.48
N GLY A 69 6.81 3.04 -27.10
CA GLY A 69 6.67 1.67 -27.58
C GLY A 69 7.36 0.61 -26.74
N GLY A 70 8.05 1.03 -25.68
CA GLY A 70 8.69 0.12 -24.72
C GLY A 70 7.79 -0.20 -23.55
N TYR A 71 8.26 -1.12 -22.70
CA TYR A 71 7.55 -1.52 -21.50
C TYR A 71 8.53 -1.79 -20.38
N VAL A 72 8.24 -1.24 -19.20
CA VAL A 72 9.03 -1.49 -17.99
C VAL A 72 8.35 -2.59 -17.19
N ARG A 73 9.09 -3.65 -16.88
CA ARG A 73 8.58 -4.79 -16.14
C ARG A 73 8.28 -4.41 -14.71
N GLY A 74 7.18 -4.93 -14.18
CA GLY A 74 6.81 -4.71 -12.79
C GLY A 74 7.70 -5.45 -11.81
N ILE A 75 7.77 -4.92 -10.60
CA ILE A 75 8.48 -5.53 -9.47
C ILE A 75 7.45 -5.72 -8.36
N ASP A 76 7.19 -6.98 -7.99
CA ASP A 76 6.22 -7.28 -6.94
C ASP A 76 6.82 -6.96 -5.57
N TYR A 77 6.60 -5.73 -5.09
CA TYR A 77 7.08 -5.30 -3.78
C TYR A 77 5.95 -5.04 -2.78
N ILE A 78 4.77 -4.70 -3.26
CA ILE A 78 3.63 -4.35 -2.39
C ILE A 78 3.12 -5.59 -1.66
N ASN A 79 2.90 -6.70 -2.38
CA ASN A 79 2.34 -7.90 -1.77
C ASN A 79 3.23 -8.48 -0.67
N PRO A 80 4.55 -8.67 -0.89
CA PRO A 80 5.42 -9.14 0.19
C PRO A 80 5.49 -8.18 1.38
N ALA A 81 5.49 -6.87 1.14
CA ALA A 81 5.55 -5.88 2.20
C ALA A 81 4.33 -5.92 3.10
N MET A 82 3.15 -6.13 2.51
CA MET A 82 1.88 -6.09 3.23
C MET A 82 1.49 -7.42 3.85
N LYS A 83 2.16 -8.51 3.50
CA LYS A 83 1.82 -9.84 4.01
C LYS A 83 1.79 -9.91 5.54
N PRO A 84 2.82 -9.44 6.26
CA PRO A 84 2.76 -9.47 7.73
C PRO A 84 1.69 -8.53 8.30
N ILE A 85 1.39 -7.42 7.62
CA ILE A 85 0.35 -6.49 8.06
C ILE A 85 -1.02 -7.15 7.95
N PHE A 86 -1.30 -7.81 6.84
CA PHE A 86 -2.58 -8.52 6.65
C PHE A 86 -2.73 -9.66 7.66
N LYS A 87 -1.63 -10.33 8.01
CA LYS A 87 -1.67 -11.37 9.02
C LYS A 87 -2.05 -10.82 10.39
N GLU A 88 -1.52 -9.65 10.75
CA GLU A 88 -1.90 -9.00 12.01
C GLU A 88 -3.37 -8.60 12.01
N ILE A 89 -3.89 -8.15 10.88
CA ILE A 89 -5.31 -7.82 10.76
C ILE A 89 -6.17 -9.06 10.99
N GLU A 90 -5.81 -10.18 10.38
CA GLU A 90 -6.52 -11.45 10.58
C GLU A 90 -6.53 -11.85 12.04
N GLN A 91 -5.39 -11.74 12.72
CA GLN A 91 -5.27 -12.10 14.13
C GLN A 91 -6.13 -11.18 15.00
N ALA A 92 -6.18 -9.90 14.67
CA ALA A 92 -6.99 -8.94 15.42
C ALA A 92 -8.48 -9.27 15.26
N ILE A 93 -8.91 -9.66 14.06
CA ILE A 93 -10.29 -10.07 13.81
C ILE A 93 -10.62 -11.32 14.60
N GLU A 94 -9.75 -12.32 14.59
CA GLU A 94 -9.94 -13.56 15.34
C GLU A 94 -10.12 -13.30 16.83
N ARG A 95 -9.29 -12.40 17.39
CA ARG A 95 -9.40 -12.05 18.80
C ARG A 95 -10.70 -11.32 19.11
N ALA A 96 -11.18 -10.52 18.17
CA ALA A 96 -12.41 -9.74 18.37
C ALA A 96 -13.68 -10.59 18.35
N VAL A 97 -13.67 -11.73 17.63
CA VAL A 97 -14.87 -12.58 17.52
C VAL A 97 -14.92 -13.70 18.54
N LYS A 98 -13.92 -13.78 19.40
CA LYS A 98 -13.92 -14.77 20.52
C LYS A 98 -14.49 -14.13 21.81
#